data_8e94ded58a5090989aebd0c31339fadc
#
_entry.id   8e94ded58a5090989aebd0c31339fadc
#
_cell.length_a   1.000
_cell.length_b   1.000
_cell.length_c   1.000
_cell.angle_alpha   90.00
_cell.angle_beta   90.00
_cell.angle_gamma   90.00
#
_symmetry.space_group_name_H-M   'P 1'
#
loop_
_entity.id
_entity.type
_entity.pdbx_description
1 polymer ?
#
loop_
_entity_poly.entity_id
_entity_poly.type
_entity_poly.pdbx_seq_one_letter_code
_entity_poly.pdbx_strand_id
1 'polypeptide(L)'
;MNSRNQLGLLAVLAIALLIPHMLLAASGAHFVITNDDSFKSNTASFYLSSTENGLPTLTKTGVVTTGGRGLGGGYFAGLGVVLVHAGAQQCVFVADSGTSDIAGIILPGQQVSGTFRGSKQDDGGLNGITLAASSTYLYASFTGSYTIATFRIEPGCKLHWVRDISAVGMGLGTVGPMAVHGNMLVVSYGDSTIESFNISGGSPVPNGDEQLSTGSKNGNLPSGIDITQDGHFAIFGDVTSTTTVEVSDISSGKLTPTVVYSLGMADANNVRLSPDESLLYITNNKQGTVSAAFFDKATGGVSPGCVSDVLRGFNSGWFYDAGIITASNSGTGGALFVAEDGLQSAIATVNISVSGGTCTLTEAPNSPVPDLSSQALRSLVGYPPRAF
;
A
#
# COMPACT_ATOMS: atom_id res chain seq x y z
N MET A 1 10.39 -27.67 -52.32
CA MET A 1 10.66 -26.73 -51.21
C MET A 1 10.42 -27.48 -49.93
N ASN A 2 11.45 -27.66 -49.10
CA ASN A 2 11.49 -28.64 -48.04
C ASN A 2 10.73 -28.22 -46.77
N SER A 3 9.73 -29.00 -46.38
CA SER A 3 8.93 -28.84 -45.16
C SER A 3 9.72 -28.85 -43.84
N ARG A 4 10.97 -29.24 -43.84
CA ARG A 4 11.88 -29.26 -42.70
C ARG A 4 12.31 -27.86 -42.23
N ASN A 5 12.37 -26.88 -43.14
CA ASN A 5 12.82 -25.53 -42.77
C ASN A 5 11.69 -24.67 -42.11
N GLN A 6 10.44 -25.05 -42.31
CA GLN A 6 9.31 -24.32 -41.68
C GLN A 6 9.10 -24.72 -40.22
N LEU A 7 9.40 -25.98 -39.83
CA LEU A 7 9.32 -26.43 -38.45
C LEU A 7 10.41 -25.80 -37.56
N GLY A 8 11.58 -25.56 -38.13
CA GLY A 8 12.68 -24.91 -37.38
C GLY A 8 12.39 -23.45 -37.08
N LEU A 9 11.74 -22.72 -37.98
CA LEU A 9 11.39 -21.30 -37.81
C LEU A 9 10.28 -21.10 -36.78
N LEU A 10 9.27 -21.99 -36.76
CA LEU A 10 8.20 -21.96 -35.77
C LEU A 10 8.69 -22.30 -34.36
N ALA A 11 9.63 -23.22 -34.21
CA ALA A 11 10.23 -23.57 -32.92
C ALA A 11 11.07 -22.43 -32.35
N VAL A 12 11.82 -21.71 -33.18
CA VAL A 12 12.64 -20.54 -32.75
C VAL A 12 11.73 -19.35 -32.40
N LEU A 13 10.63 -19.13 -33.13
CA LEU A 13 9.67 -18.07 -32.81
C LEU A 13 8.91 -18.34 -31.50
N ALA A 14 8.55 -19.61 -31.23
CA ALA A 14 7.89 -20.00 -29.99
C ALA A 14 8.81 -19.84 -28.76
N ILE A 15 10.10 -20.12 -28.90
CA ILE A 15 11.08 -19.91 -27.83
C ILE A 15 11.32 -18.42 -27.58
N ALA A 16 11.35 -17.59 -28.60
CA ALA A 16 11.53 -16.12 -28.45
C ALA A 16 10.35 -15.43 -27.77
N LEU A 17 9.14 -15.98 -27.87
CA LEU A 17 7.94 -15.46 -27.19
C LEU A 17 7.81 -15.95 -25.73
N LEU A 18 8.49 -17.03 -25.35
CA LEU A 18 8.47 -17.58 -23.98
C LEU A 18 9.57 -17.00 -23.06
N ILE A 19 10.63 -16.42 -23.64
CA ILE A 19 11.76 -15.91 -22.88
C ILE A 19 11.41 -14.74 -21.93
N PRO A 20 10.55 -13.75 -22.29
CA PRO A 20 10.22 -12.68 -21.35
C PRO A 20 9.45 -13.15 -20.11
N HIS A 21 8.68 -14.23 -20.22
CA HIS A 21 7.86 -14.74 -19.11
C HIS A 21 8.63 -15.64 -18.13
N MET A 22 9.66 -16.33 -18.59
CA MET A 22 10.50 -17.19 -17.73
C MET A 22 11.59 -16.43 -16.98
N LEU A 23 12.10 -15.33 -17.51
CA LEU A 23 13.11 -14.50 -16.85
C LEU A 23 12.57 -13.76 -15.61
N LEU A 24 11.30 -13.49 -15.55
CA LEU A 24 10.64 -12.82 -14.41
C LEU A 24 10.48 -13.73 -13.18
N ALA A 25 10.36 -15.04 -13.36
CA ALA A 25 10.20 -15.98 -12.25
C ALA A 25 11.52 -16.43 -11.59
N ALA A 26 12.66 -16.22 -12.24
CA ALA A 26 13.95 -16.77 -11.82
C ALA A 26 14.90 -15.78 -11.15
N SER A 27 14.59 -14.48 -11.11
CA SER A 27 15.60 -13.46 -10.76
C SER A 27 15.36 -12.71 -9.44
N GLY A 28 14.38 -13.06 -8.63
CA GLY A 28 14.07 -12.27 -7.43
C GLY A 28 13.78 -10.79 -7.76
N ALA A 29 13.21 -10.53 -8.93
CA ALA A 29 12.94 -9.18 -9.41
C ALA A 29 11.91 -8.50 -8.48
N HIS A 30 12.22 -7.30 -8.07
CA HIS A 30 11.34 -6.47 -7.27
C HIS A 30 10.50 -5.59 -8.18
N PHE A 31 9.20 -5.54 -7.92
CA PHE A 31 8.26 -4.70 -8.67
C PHE A 31 7.62 -3.67 -7.77
N VAL A 32 7.32 -2.52 -8.34
CA VAL A 32 6.39 -1.54 -7.80
C VAL A 32 5.15 -1.53 -8.70
N ILE A 33 4.00 -1.57 -8.10
CA ILE A 33 2.71 -1.58 -8.78
C ILE A 33 1.87 -0.43 -8.21
N THR A 34 1.29 0.37 -9.09
CA THR A 34 0.51 1.55 -8.70
C THR A 34 -0.97 1.36 -8.99
N ASN A 35 -1.81 2.11 -8.27
CA ASN A 35 -3.14 2.50 -8.73
C ASN A 35 -3.04 3.90 -9.31
N ASP A 36 -3.27 4.06 -10.61
CA ASP A 36 -3.08 5.33 -11.31
C ASP A 36 -4.25 6.31 -11.11
N ASP A 37 -5.34 5.83 -10.53
CA ASP A 37 -6.55 6.56 -10.14
C ASP A 37 -7.11 7.51 -11.22
N SER A 38 -7.05 7.08 -12.48
CA SER A 38 -7.43 7.90 -13.63
C SER A 38 -8.95 8.01 -13.82
N PHE A 39 -9.49 9.22 -13.97
CA PHE A 39 -10.94 9.52 -14.09
C PHE A 39 -11.63 8.85 -15.28
N LYS A 40 -10.97 8.76 -16.43
CA LYS A 40 -11.60 8.28 -17.67
C LYS A 40 -11.60 6.76 -17.76
N SER A 41 -10.48 6.18 -17.41
CA SER A 41 -10.23 4.75 -17.43
C SER A 41 -9.08 4.52 -16.49
N ASN A 42 -9.33 3.83 -15.38
CA ASN A 42 -8.29 3.58 -14.41
C ASN A 42 -7.31 2.52 -14.93
N THR A 43 -6.07 2.65 -14.49
CA THR A 43 -4.98 1.76 -14.85
C THR A 43 -4.16 1.39 -13.62
N ALA A 44 -3.47 0.27 -13.72
CA ALA A 44 -2.37 -0.10 -12.85
C ALA A 44 -1.07 -0.08 -13.65
N SER A 45 -0.06 0.62 -13.17
CA SER A 45 1.26 0.67 -13.79
C SER A 45 2.23 -0.24 -13.07
N PHE A 46 3.09 -0.89 -13.83
CA PHE A 46 4.07 -1.86 -13.33
C PHE A 46 5.48 -1.34 -13.60
N TYR A 47 6.30 -1.36 -12.58
CA TYR A 47 7.68 -0.92 -12.62
C TYR A 47 8.59 -2.03 -12.12
N LEU A 48 9.68 -2.27 -12.83
CA LEU A 48 10.78 -3.12 -12.37
C LEU A 48 11.78 -2.27 -11.61
N SER A 49 12.05 -2.65 -10.38
CA SER A 49 13.15 -2.09 -9.61
C SER A 49 14.47 -2.80 -9.95
N SER A 50 15.49 -2.02 -10.16
CA SER A 50 16.87 -2.46 -10.40
C SER A 50 17.84 -1.57 -9.65
N THR A 51 19.11 -1.93 -9.70
CA THR A 51 20.19 -1.11 -9.13
C THR A 51 21.12 -0.68 -10.24
N GLU A 52 21.34 0.62 -10.35
CA GLU A 52 22.30 1.21 -11.26
C GLU A 52 23.32 2.01 -10.47
N ASN A 53 24.61 1.71 -10.64
CA ASN A 53 25.71 2.32 -9.88
C ASN A 53 25.52 2.27 -8.34
N GLY A 54 24.92 1.19 -7.84
CA GLY A 54 24.64 1.00 -6.41
C GLY A 54 23.39 1.74 -5.89
N LEU A 55 22.66 2.43 -6.75
CA LEU A 55 21.45 3.18 -6.38
C LEU A 55 20.19 2.53 -6.99
N PRO A 56 19.06 2.56 -6.28
CA PRO A 56 17.82 2.01 -6.78
C PRO A 56 17.28 2.84 -7.97
N THR A 57 16.74 2.13 -8.96
CA THR A 57 16.10 2.71 -10.14
C THR A 57 14.79 2.00 -10.44
N LEU A 58 13.87 2.69 -11.13
CA LEU A 58 12.61 2.12 -11.60
C LEU A 58 12.51 2.25 -13.12
N THR A 59 12.06 1.17 -13.75
CA THR A 59 11.74 1.15 -15.18
C THR A 59 10.31 0.69 -15.37
N LYS A 60 9.45 1.52 -15.99
CA LYS A 60 8.07 1.14 -16.31
C LYS A 60 8.06 -0.01 -17.31
N THR A 61 7.40 -1.12 -16.96
CA THR A 61 7.36 -2.35 -17.74
C THR A 61 6.00 -2.63 -18.36
N GLY A 62 4.95 -2.03 -17.81
CA GLY A 62 3.60 -2.23 -18.33
C GLY A 62 2.58 -1.29 -17.72
N VAL A 63 1.43 -1.23 -18.40
CA VAL A 63 0.22 -0.56 -17.92
C VAL A 63 -0.96 -1.46 -18.25
N VAL A 64 -1.84 -1.68 -17.29
CA VAL A 64 -3.02 -2.52 -17.43
C VAL A 64 -4.26 -1.68 -17.13
N THR A 65 -5.22 -1.64 -18.06
CA THR A 65 -6.52 -1.01 -17.83
C THR A 65 -7.36 -1.89 -16.90
N THR A 66 -7.84 -1.34 -15.80
CA THR A 66 -8.61 -2.07 -14.78
C THR A 66 -10.02 -2.45 -15.26
N GLY A 67 -10.61 -1.62 -16.09
CA GLY A 67 -11.99 -1.76 -16.56
C GLY A 67 -12.96 -0.80 -15.88
N GLY A 68 -12.58 -0.19 -14.77
CA GLY A 68 -13.31 0.85 -14.06
C GLY A 68 -12.72 2.25 -14.27
N ARG A 69 -13.07 3.16 -13.38
CA ARG A 69 -12.59 4.54 -13.36
C ARG A 69 -12.04 4.89 -11.99
N GLY A 70 -10.95 5.63 -11.96
CA GLY A 70 -10.44 6.26 -10.76
C GLY A 70 -11.22 7.52 -10.39
N LEU A 71 -10.85 8.11 -9.27
CA LEU A 71 -11.42 9.34 -8.74
C LEU A 71 -10.57 10.58 -9.10
N GLY A 72 -9.32 10.35 -9.50
CA GLY A 72 -8.33 11.40 -9.74
C GLY A 72 -7.89 12.09 -8.47
N GLY A 73 -7.93 11.39 -7.37
CA GLY A 73 -7.58 11.82 -6.03
C GLY A 73 -8.72 11.66 -5.04
N GLY A 74 -8.42 11.25 -3.85
CA GLY A 74 -9.34 11.11 -2.72
C GLY A 74 -8.52 11.03 -1.45
N TYR A 75 -9.04 11.49 -0.33
CA TYR A 75 -8.24 11.59 0.90
C TYR A 75 -7.69 10.23 1.36
N PHE A 76 -8.47 9.15 1.19
CA PHE A 76 -8.07 7.80 1.57
C PHE A 76 -7.69 6.91 0.39
N ALA A 77 -7.47 7.45 -0.80
CA ALA A 77 -7.06 6.68 -1.97
C ALA A 77 -5.64 6.09 -1.87
N GLY A 78 -4.87 6.47 -0.85
CA GLY A 78 -3.48 6.04 -0.62
C GLY A 78 -3.29 4.53 -0.38
N LEU A 79 -4.35 3.76 -0.11
CA LEU A 79 -4.32 2.30 0.03
C LEU A 79 -5.24 1.60 -0.99
N GLY A 80 -5.37 2.20 -2.17
CA GLY A 80 -6.22 1.70 -3.26
C GLY A 80 -5.62 0.56 -4.07
N VAL A 81 -4.46 0.03 -3.71
CA VAL A 81 -3.88 -1.16 -4.33
C VAL A 81 -3.33 -2.11 -3.27
N VAL A 82 -3.54 -3.40 -3.45
CA VAL A 82 -3.01 -4.43 -2.56
C VAL A 82 -2.54 -5.64 -3.35
N LEU A 83 -1.42 -6.21 -2.92
CA LEU A 83 -0.86 -7.45 -3.45
C LEU A 83 -1.04 -8.57 -2.43
N VAL A 84 -1.54 -9.72 -2.88
CA VAL A 84 -1.81 -10.87 -2.00
C VAL A 84 -1.41 -12.18 -2.66
N HIS A 85 -0.96 -13.13 -1.84
CA HIS A 85 -0.76 -14.52 -2.22
C HIS A 85 -2.05 -15.31 -1.92
N ALA A 86 -2.81 -15.64 -2.96
CA ALA A 86 -4.00 -16.46 -2.86
C ALA A 86 -3.66 -17.92 -3.27
N GLY A 87 -3.24 -18.73 -2.31
CA GLY A 87 -2.68 -20.05 -2.57
C GLY A 87 -1.38 -19.96 -3.38
N ALA A 88 -1.33 -20.64 -4.53
CA ALA A 88 -0.17 -20.59 -5.44
C ALA A 88 -0.19 -19.36 -6.38
N GLN A 89 -1.23 -18.54 -6.35
CA GLN A 89 -1.43 -17.43 -7.26
C GLN A 89 -1.13 -16.10 -6.57
N GLN A 90 -0.51 -15.20 -7.29
CA GLN A 90 -0.31 -13.81 -6.88
C GLN A 90 -1.36 -12.95 -7.53
N CYS A 91 -2.08 -12.18 -6.72
CA CYS A 91 -3.15 -11.31 -7.13
C CYS A 91 -2.84 -9.87 -6.74
N VAL A 92 -3.08 -8.94 -7.66
CA VAL A 92 -3.16 -7.52 -7.36
C VAL A 92 -4.63 -7.12 -7.43
N PHE A 93 -5.12 -6.44 -6.41
CA PHE A 93 -6.43 -5.81 -6.42
C PHE A 93 -6.27 -4.31 -6.42
N VAL A 94 -7.00 -3.65 -7.31
CA VAL A 94 -6.91 -2.20 -7.57
C VAL A 94 -8.30 -1.59 -7.42
N ALA A 95 -8.41 -0.56 -6.60
CA ALA A 95 -9.66 0.16 -6.39
C ALA A 95 -9.95 1.10 -7.56
N ASP A 96 -11.12 0.96 -8.14
CA ASP A 96 -11.70 1.87 -9.15
C ASP A 96 -12.70 2.80 -8.45
N SER A 97 -12.18 3.75 -7.65
CA SER A 97 -12.97 4.55 -6.74
C SER A 97 -14.07 5.38 -7.42
N GLY A 98 -13.85 5.79 -8.68
CA GLY A 98 -14.84 6.56 -9.46
C GLY A 98 -16.01 5.73 -10.00
N THR A 99 -15.89 4.39 -10.02
CA THR A 99 -16.97 3.45 -10.38
C THR A 99 -17.41 2.57 -9.22
N SER A 100 -16.77 2.71 -8.05
CA SER A 100 -17.05 1.94 -6.84
C SER A 100 -16.95 0.43 -7.06
N ASP A 101 -15.88 0.00 -7.74
CA ASP A 101 -15.56 -1.41 -7.97
C ASP A 101 -14.06 -1.67 -7.79
N ILE A 102 -13.66 -2.94 -7.90
CA ILE A 102 -12.30 -3.39 -7.64
C ILE A 102 -11.88 -4.29 -8.80
N ALA A 103 -10.76 -4.00 -9.43
CA ALA A 103 -10.17 -4.85 -10.45
C ALA A 103 -9.28 -5.92 -9.82
N GLY A 104 -9.37 -7.14 -10.33
CA GLY A 104 -8.43 -8.21 -10.02
C GLY A 104 -7.43 -8.41 -11.17
N ILE A 105 -6.16 -8.52 -10.86
CA ILE A 105 -5.07 -8.71 -11.83
C ILE A 105 -4.23 -9.92 -11.42
N ILE A 106 -3.99 -10.81 -12.37
CA ILE A 106 -3.20 -12.03 -12.19
C ILE A 106 -1.74 -11.74 -12.48
N LEU A 107 -0.85 -12.10 -11.56
CA LEU A 107 0.60 -12.06 -11.78
C LEU A 107 1.17 -13.47 -12.07
N PRO A 108 2.27 -13.53 -12.85
CA PRO A 108 3.02 -12.43 -13.47
C PRO A 108 2.45 -11.93 -14.80
N GLY A 109 1.38 -12.54 -15.32
CA GLY A 109 0.85 -12.27 -16.68
C GLY A 109 0.21 -10.89 -16.86
N GLN A 110 0.05 -10.10 -15.79
CA GLN A 110 -0.60 -8.79 -15.81
C GLN A 110 -1.97 -8.83 -16.50
N GLN A 111 -2.71 -9.92 -16.29
CA GLN A 111 -4.00 -10.14 -16.91
C GLN A 111 -5.13 -9.75 -15.97
N VAL A 112 -6.02 -8.87 -16.40
CA VAL A 112 -7.23 -8.53 -15.66
C VAL A 112 -8.18 -9.72 -15.64
N SER A 113 -8.58 -10.15 -14.47
CA SER A 113 -9.55 -11.23 -14.27
C SER A 113 -11.00 -10.74 -14.33
N GLY A 114 -11.21 -9.46 -14.07
CA GLY A 114 -12.50 -8.78 -14.09
C GLY A 114 -12.54 -7.61 -13.13
N THR A 115 -13.67 -6.90 -13.13
CA THR A 115 -14.03 -5.89 -12.13
C THR A 115 -15.16 -6.45 -11.26
N PHE A 116 -15.08 -6.18 -9.96
CA PHE A 116 -15.97 -6.76 -8.95
C PHE A 116 -16.56 -5.65 -8.10
N ARG A 117 -17.85 -5.73 -7.88
CA ARG A 117 -18.60 -4.78 -7.08
C ARG A 117 -19.18 -5.49 -5.87
N GLY A 118 -19.25 -4.78 -4.75
CA GLY A 118 -19.97 -5.21 -3.57
C GLY A 118 -21.48 -5.06 -3.74
N SER A 119 -22.15 -4.55 -2.74
CA SER A 119 -23.57 -4.23 -2.85
C SER A 119 -23.81 -3.03 -3.78
N LYS A 120 -25.06 -2.82 -4.18
CA LYS A 120 -25.44 -1.64 -4.97
C LYS A 120 -25.32 -0.32 -4.18
N GLN A 121 -25.17 -0.41 -2.87
CA GLN A 121 -25.07 0.73 -1.96
C GLN A 121 -23.63 1.17 -1.75
N ASP A 122 -22.64 0.32 -2.10
CA ASP A 122 -21.23 0.64 -1.95
C ASP A 122 -20.86 1.82 -2.84
N ASP A 123 -20.31 2.84 -2.22
CA ASP A 123 -19.90 4.07 -2.86
C ASP A 123 -18.56 4.55 -2.29
N GLY A 124 -17.56 4.69 -3.14
CA GLY A 124 -16.26 5.26 -2.77
C GLY A 124 -16.34 6.73 -2.34
N GLY A 125 -17.39 7.43 -2.75
CA GLY A 125 -17.56 8.85 -2.44
C GLY A 125 -16.39 9.70 -2.95
N LEU A 126 -16.14 10.82 -2.29
CA LEU A 126 -15.06 11.75 -2.65
C LEU A 126 -13.70 11.35 -2.05
N ASN A 127 -13.67 10.43 -1.08
CA ASN A 127 -12.45 10.02 -0.38
C ASN A 127 -11.86 8.72 -0.90
N GLY A 128 -12.58 7.98 -1.74
CA GLY A 128 -12.11 6.79 -2.40
C GLY A 128 -12.36 5.48 -1.65
N ILE A 129 -11.68 4.44 -2.08
CA ILE A 129 -11.76 3.08 -1.55
C ILE A 129 -10.36 2.69 -1.07
N THR A 130 -10.25 2.18 0.15
CA THR A 130 -9.03 1.54 0.63
C THR A 130 -9.19 0.03 0.67
N LEU A 131 -8.08 -0.68 0.50
CA LEU A 131 -8.05 -2.12 0.42
C LEU A 131 -7.11 -2.70 1.48
N ALA A 132 -7.54 -3.79 2.11
CA ALA A 132 -6.69 -4.64 2.93
C ALA A 132 -7.04 -6.11 2.64
N ALA A 133 -6.06 -7.02 2.69
CA ALA A 133 -6.29 -8.40 2.32
C ALA A 133 -5.57 -9.41 3.21
N SER A 134 -6.21 -10.54 3.45
CA SER A 134 -5.59 -11.79 3.84
C SER A 134 -5.39 -12.68 2.60
N SER A 135 -4.83 -13.87 2.77
CA SER A 135 -4.72 -14.84 1.66
C SER A 135 -6.07 -15.34 1.13
N THR A 136 -7.16 -15.12 1.85
CA THR A 136 -8.49 -15.68 1.56
C THR A 136 -9.55 -14.61 1.31
N TYR A 137 -9.43 -13.46 1.96
CA TYR A 137 -10.42 -12.38 1.89
C TYR A 137 -9.79 -11.05 1.59
N LEU A 138 -10.50 -10.26 0.78
CA LEU A 138 -10.25 -8.85 0.56
C LEU A 138 -11.31 -8.04 1.31
N TYR A 139 -10.87 -7.01 2.01
CA TYR A 139 -11.71 -6.03 2.68
C TYR A 139 -11.55 -4.70 1.97
N ALA A 140 -12.67 -4.08 1.62
CA ALA A 140 -12.70 -2.79 0.94
C ALA A 140 -13.54 -1.80 1.75
N SER A 141 -12.94 -0.69 2.15
CA SER A 141 -13.69 0.40 2.78
C SER A 141 -14.25 1.33 1.70
N PHE A 142 -15.54 1.56 1.75
CA PHE A 142 -16.24 2.49 0.88
C PHE A 142 -16.61 3.74 1.66
N THR A 143 -15.86 4.82 1.47
CA THR A 143 -15.99 6.03 2.30
C THR A 143 -17.32 6.75 2.12
N GLY A 144 -17.92 6.71 0.92
CA GLY A 144 -19.20 7.35 0.64
C GLY A 144 -20.41 6.66 1.27
N SER A 145 -20.35 5.32 1.39
CA SER A 145 -21.41 4.53 2.02
C SER A 145 -21.16 4.18 3.48
N TYR A 146 -20.00 4.51 4.03
CA TYR A 146 -19.58 4.14 5.39
C TYR A 146 -19.64 2.63 5.63
N THR A 147 -19.15 1.85 4.67
CA THR A 147 -19.19 0.38 4.73
C THR A 147 -17.81 -0.22 4.57
N ILE A 148 -17.64 -1.40 5.15
CA ILE A 148 -16.56 -2.33 4.81
C ILE A 148 -17.20 -3.53 4.12
N ALA A 149 -16.90 -3.68 2.83
CA ALA A 149 -17.31 -4.85 2.07
C ALA A 149 -16.28 -5.96 2.21
N THR A 150 -16.77 -7.18 2.39
CA THR A 150 -15.96 -8.40 2.42
C THR A 150 -16.12 -9.18 1.13
N PHE A 151 -15.00 -9.49 0.50
CA PHE A 151 -14.96 -10.35 -0.68
C PHE A 151 -14.11 -11.59 -0.38
N ARG A 152 -14.59 -12.76 -0.77
CA ARG A 152 -13.76 -13.95 -0.82
C ARG A 152 -12.92 -13.94 -2.10
N ILE A 153 -11.64 -14.18 -1.95
CA ILE A 153 -10.71 -14.30 -3.09
C ILE A 153 -10.87 -15.71 -3.67
N GLU A 154 -11.16 -15.78 -4.95
CA GLU A 154 -11.36 -17.01 -5.70
C GLU A 154 -10.21 -17.24 -6.69
N PRO A 155 -10.04 -18.48 -7.19
CA PRO A 155 -9.03 -18.78 -8.21
C PRO A 155 -9.13 -17.85 -9.42
N GLY A 156 -7.97 -17.44 -9.94
CA GLY A 156 -7.89 -16.49 -11.04
C GLY A 156 -8.05 -15.05 -10.59
N CYS A 157 -7.74 -14.72 -9.33
CA CYS A 157 -7.85 -13.37 -8.76
C CYS A 157 -9.25 -12.76 -8.92
N LYS A 158 -10.27 -13.60 -8.86
CA LYS A 158 -11.66 -13.18 -8.86
C LYS A 158 -12.10 -12.87 -7.44
N LEU A 159 -13.09 -12.00 -7.31
CA LEU A 159 -13.70 -11.65 -6.04
C LEU A 159 -15.17 -12.07 -6.03
N HIS A 160 -15.56 -12.72 -4.95
CA HIS A 160 -16.95 -13.04 -4.66
C HIS A 160 -17.39 -12.22 -3.45
N TRP A 161 -18.31 -11.28 -3.65
CA TRP A 161 -18.88 -10.51 -2.55
C TRP A 161 -19.59 -11.40 -1.54
N VAL A 162 -19.31 -11.19 -0.27
CA VAL A 162 -19.87 -11.96 0.85
C VAL A 162 -20.92 -11.13 1.58
N ARG A 163 -20.53 -9.97 2.05
CA ARG A 163 -21.42 -9.03 2.76
C ARG A 163 -20.74 -7.70 3.03
N ASP A 164 -21.53 -6.71 3.44
CA ASP A 164 -21.08 -5.45 3.98
C ASP A 164 -21.38 -5.37 5.48
N ILE A 165 -20.60 -4.58 6.17
CA ILE A 165 -20.89 -4.09 7.50
C ILE A 165 -20.89 -2.56 7.48
N SER A 166 -21.72 -1.92 8.32
CA SER A 166 -21.57 -0.50 8.59
C SER A 166 -20.32 -0.26 9.43
N ALA A 167 -19.53 0.72 9.05
CA ALA A 167 -18.29 1.10 9.71
C ALA A 167 -18.21 2.63 9.78
N VAL A 168 -18.52 3.15 10.95
CA VAL A 168 -18.65 4.60 11.22
C VAL A 168 -17.94 4.87 12.54
N GLY A 169 -16.99 5.80 12.54
CA GLY A 169 -16.32 6.21 13.76
C GLY A 169 -17.24 6.89 14.78
N MET A 170 -16.79 7.00 16.01
CA MET A 170 -17.57 7.53 17.16
C MET A 170 -18.14 8.93 16.92
N GLY A 171 -17.43 9.77 16.15
CA GLY A 171 -17.86 11.11 15.73
C GLY A 171 -18.52 11.17 14.35
N LEU A 172 -18.99 10.03 13.82
CA LEU A 172 -19.53 9.88 12.47
C LEU A 172 -18.45 10.04 11.37
N GLY A 173 -17.20 9.74 11.69
CA GLY A 173 -16.09 9.71 10.74
C GLY A 173 -16.26 8.62 9.69
N THR A 174 -15.84 8.93 8.46
CA THR A 174 -15.85 7.96 7.36
C THR A 174 -14.78 6.88 7.61
N VAL A 175 -15.10 5.65 7.28
CA VAL A 175 -14.12 4.56 7.27
C VAL A 175 -12.94 4.92 6.36
N GLY A 176 -11.72 4.70 6.85
CA GLY A 176 -10.48 5.08 6.18
C GLY A 176 -9.54 3.89 5.95
N PRO A 177 -8.24 4.08 6.18
CA PRO A 177 -7.23 3.03 6.04
C PRO A 177 -7.51 1.81 6.90
N MET A 178 -7.07 0.67 6.39
CA MET A 178 -7.21 -0.63 7.04
C MET A 178 -5.93 -1.44 6.90
N ALA A 179 -5.66 -2.28 7.90
CA ALA A 179 -4.61 -3.30 7.83
C ALA A 179 -5.13 -4.63 8.37
N VAL A 180 -4.62 -5.73 7.81
CA VAL A 180 -4.99 -7.10 8.20
C VAL A 180 -3.76 -7.83 8.70
N HIS A 181 -3.89 -8.52 9.84
CA HIS A 181 -2.94 -9.53 10.27
C HIS A 181 -3.67 -10.70 10.94
N GLY A 182 -3.39 -11.93 10.51
CA GLY A 182 -4.03 -13.12 11.03
C GLY A 182 -5.57 -13.03 10.98
N ASN A 183 -6.20 -13.06 12.14
CA ASN A 183 -7.65 -12.96 12.29
C ASN A 183 -8.13 -11.57 12.71
N MET A 184 -7.30 -10.56 12.58
CA MET A 184 -7.61 -9.19 12.96
C MET A 184 -7.59 -8.26 11.74
N LEU A 185 -8.58 -7.40 11.66
CA LEU A 185 -8.63 -6.22 10.80
C LEU A 185 -8.61 -4.99 11.71
N VAL A 186 -7.66 -4.09 11.49
CA VAL A 186 -7.57 -2.80 12.18
C VAL A 186 -8.00 -1.71 11.20
N VAL A 187 -8.80 -0.77 11.68
CA VAL A 187 -9.43 0.29 10.88
C VAL A 187 -9.21 1.63 11.57
N SER A 188 -8.97 2.68 10.80
CA SER A 188 -9.06 4.06 11.26
C SER A 188 -10.16 4.81 10.54
N TYR A 189 -10.67 5.85 11.17
CA TYR A 189 -11.77 6.67 10.68
C TYR A 189 -11.38 8.14 10.59
N GLY A 190 -12.07 8.88 9.73
CA GLY A 190 -11.81 10.29 9.48
C GLY A 190 -12.15 11.24 10.65
N ASP A 191 -12.56 10.71 11.79
CA ASP A 191 -12.83 11.44 13.04
C ASP A 191 -11.85 11.08 14.16
N SER A 192 -10.73 10.46 13.82
CA SER A 192 -9.70 9.99 14.75
C SER A 192 -10.08 8.75 15.56
N THR A 193 -11.18 8.11 15.27
CA THR A 193 -11.51 6.80 15.83
C THR A 193 -10.62 5.73 15.22
N ILE A 194 -10.25 4.76 16.04
CA ILE A 194 -9.62 3.49 15.64
C ILE A 194 -10.42 2.35 16.22
N GLU A 195 -10.51 1.24 15.49
CA GLU A 195 -11.27 0.06 15.90
C GLU A 195 -10.62 -1.21 15.36
N SER A 196 -10.80 -2.32 16.06
CA SER A 196 -10.44 -3.62 15.53
C SER A 196 -11.63 -4.56 15.39
N PHE A 197 -11.49 -5.48 14.45
CA PHE A 197 -12.51 -6.49 14.13
C PHE A 197 -11.88 -7.87 14.12
N ASN A 198 -12.62 -8.85 14.63
CA ASN A 198 -12.31 -10.26 14.42
C ASN A 198 -12.80 -10.69 13.04
N ILE A 199 -11.90 -11.23 12.23
CA ILE A 199 -12.17 -11.72 10.87
C ILE A 199 -11.99 -13.23 10.71
N SER A 200 -11.93 -13.99 11.79
CA SER A 200 -11.77 -15.46 11.74
C SER A 200 -12.88 -16.17 10.98
N GLY A 201 -14.08 -15.61 10.96
CA GLY A 201 -15.23 -16.07 10.17
C GLY A 201 -15.29 -15.50 8.75
N GLY A 202 -14.27 -14.77 8.31
CA GLY A 202 -14.21 -14.07 7.04
C GLY A 202 -14.80 -12.65 7.11
N SER A 203 -15.98 -12.49 7.64
CA SER A 203 -16.63 -11.18 7.78
C SER A 203 -16.20 -10.50 9.08
N PRO A 204 -15.93 -9.17 9.06
CA PRO A 204 -15.54 -8.43 10.23
C PRO A 204 -16.65 -8.42 11.31
N VAL A 205 -16.25 -8.67 12.54
CA VAL A 205 -17.09 -8.57 13.75
C VAL A 205 -16.36 -7.65 14.72
N PRO A 206 -16.96 -6.53 15.18
CA PRO A 206 -16.31 -5.62 16.11
C PRO A 206 -15.80 -6.33 17.37
N ASN A 207 -14.58 -6.00 17.80
CA ASN A 207 -14.02 -6.51 19.04
C ASN A 207 -14.50 -5.72 20.28
N GLY A 208 -15.21 -4.61 20.08
CA GLY A 208 -15.69 -3.73 21.12
C GLY A 208 -14.57 -2.96 21.81
N ASP A 209 -13.58 -2.54 21.03
CA ASP A 209 -12.41 -1.76 21.43
C ASP A 209 -12.31 -0.42 20.70
N GLU A 210 -13.41 0.00 20.07
CA GLU A 210 -13.52 1.29 19.41
C GLU A 210 -13.14 2.42 20.38
N GLN A 211 -12.20 3.26 19.96
CA GLN A 211 -11.67 4.33 20.79
C GLN A 211 -11.14 5.49 19.94
N LEU A 212 -11.02 6.66 20.55
CA LEU A 212 -10.23 7.74 19.96
C LEU A 212 -8.74 7.41 20.07
N SER A 213 -7.98 7.64 19.01
CA SER A 213 -6.52 7.55 19.10
C SER A 213 -6.00 8.55 20.12
N THR A 214 -4.96 8.21 20.87
CA THR A 214 -4.50 9.04 22.00
C THR A 214 -3.97 10.40 21.54
N GLY A 215 -3.36 10.46 20.34
CA GLY A 215 -2.90 11.69 19.71
C GLY A 215 -4.02 12.60 19.23
N SER A 216 -5.21 12.06 19.03
CA SER A 216 -6.34 12.73 18.40
C SER A 216 -7.02 13.78 19.26
N LYS A 217 -6.71 13.88 20.54
CA LYS A 217 -7.26 14.94 21.42
C LYS A 217 -7.07 16.36 20.86
N ASN A 218 -6.29 16.50 19.79
CA ASN A 218 -6.01 17.73 19.07
C ASN A 218 -6.46 17.72 17.59
N GLY A 219 -7.33 16.79 17.18
CA GLY A 219 -7.83 16.71 15.81
C GLY A 219 -6.90 15.96 14.86
N ASN A 220 -6.10 15.03 15.36
CA ASN A 220 -5.21 14.18 14.59
C ASN A 220 -6.00 13.10 13.86
N LEU A 221 -5.65 12.80 12.61
CA LEU A 221 -6.30 11.77 11.80
C LEU A 221 -5.31 10.64 11.54
N PRO A 222 -5.53 9.43 12.10
CA PRO A 222 -4.77 8.25 11.72
C PRO A 222 -5.01 7.95 10.25
N SER A 223 -4.00 8.17 9.40
CA SER A 223 -4.15 8.10 7.94
C SER A 223 -3.43 6.93 7.30
N GLY A 224 -2.43 6.37 7.94
CA GLY A 224 -1.73 5.18 7.51
C GLY A 224 -1.70 4.15 8.64
N ILE A 225 -1.80 2.87 8.29
CA ILE A 225 -1.74 1.77 9.26
C ILE A 225 -0.77 0.72 8.76
N ASP A 226 0.08 0.22 9.65
CA ASP A 226 0.83 -1.02 9.46
C ASP A 226 0.74 -1.90 10.71
N ILE A 227 0.95 -3.21 10.56
CA ILE A 227 0.93 -4.17 11.67
C ILE A 227 2.24 -4.96 11.63
N THR A 228 2.81 -5.26 12.80
CA THR A 228 4.01 -6.11 12.89
C THR A 228 3.72 -7.54 12.39
N GLN A 229 4.74 -8.22 11.87
CA GLN A 229 4.60 -9.57 11.31
C GLN A 229 4.15 -10.61 12.32
N ASP A 230 4.47 -10.39 13.59
CA ASP A 230 4.04 -11.23 14.70
C ASP A 230 2.63 -10.87 15.23
N GLY A 231 2.02 -9.80 14.72
CA GLY A 231 0.71 -9.33 15.14
C GLY A 231 0.66 -8.73 16.54
N HIS A 232 1.80 -8.27 17.08
CA HIS A 232 1.84 -7.68 18.40
C HIS A 232 1.46 -6.20 18.42
N PHE A 233 1.82 -5.44 17.39
CA PHE A 233 1.61 -4.00 17.35
C PHE A 233 0.92 -3.54 16.08
N ALA A 234 -0.04 -2.64 16.23
CA ALA A 234 -0.58 -1.80 15.16
C ALA A 234 0.03 -0.40 15.28
N ILE A 235 0.51 0.14 14.16
CA ILE A 235 1.18 1.43 14.07
C ILE A 235 0.33 2.34 13.19
N PHE A 236 0.12 3.58 13.64
CA PHE A 236 -0.67 4.58 12.94
C PHE A 236 0.17 5.82 12.69
N GLY A 237 0.06 6.40 11.50
CA GLY A 237 0.58 7.72 11.19
C GLY A 237 -0.50 8.77 11.38
N ASP A 238 -0.19 9.88 12.05
CA ASP A 238 -1.14 10.95 12.32
C ASP A 238 -0.93 12.15 11.40
N VAL A 239 -1.93 12.49 10.62
CA VAL A 239 -1.93 13.72 9.83
C VAL A 239 -2.33 14.91 10.69
N THR A 240 -1.37 15.64 11.19
CA THR A 240 -1.61 16.87 11.95
C THR A 240 -0.43 17.82 11.96
N SER A 241 -0.57 18.91 12.76
CA SER A 241 0.46 19.95 12.90
C SER A 241 1.75 19.49 13.61
N THR A 242 1.72 18.35 14.30
CA THR A 242 2.90 17.78 14.97
C THR A 242 2.99 16.32 14.61
N THR A 243 4.10 15.90 14.06
CA THR A 243 4.30 14.51 13.64
C THR A 243 4.24 13.60 14.83
N THR A 244 3.22 12.80 14.83
CA THR A 244 3.09 11.72 15.77
C THR A 244 2.90 10.41 15.02
N VAL A 245 3.50 9.39 15.57
CA VAL A 245 3.20 8.00 15.28
C VAL A 245 2.60 7.42 16.53
N GLU A 246 1.53 6.68 16.39
CA GLU A 246 0.89 5.99 17.50
C GLU A 246 1.07 4.50 17.37
N VAL A 247 1.27 3.83 18.50
CA VAL A 247 1.42 2.36 18.56
C VAL A 247 0.42 1.80 19.57
N SER A 248 -0.35 0.81 19.17
CA SER A 248 -1.24 0.03 20.02
C SER A 248 -0.73 -1.40 20.12
N ASP A 249 -0.67 -1.95 21.32
CA ASP A 249 -0.48 -3.39 21.53
C ASP A 249 -1.79 -4.11 21.18
N ILE A 250 -1.70 -5.07 20.26
CA ILE A 250 -2.82 -5.86 19.77
C ILE A 250 -2.68 -7.36 20.05
N SER A 251 -1.68 -7.75 20.83
CA SER A 251 -1.37 -9.15 21.15
C SER A 251 -2.52 -9.90 21.84
N SER A 252 -3.40 -9.16 22.53
CA SER A 252 -4.61 -9.71 23.15
C SER A 252 -5.76 -9.99 22.15
N GLY A 253 -5.60 -9.66 20.86
CA GLY A 253 -6.67 -9.67 19.87
C GLY A 253 -7.56 -8.43 19.92
N LYS A 254 -7.16 -7.38 20.62
CA LYS A 254 -7.85 -6.10 20.73
C LYS A 254 -6.85 -4.95 20.74
N LEU A 255 -7.29 -3.77 20.34
CA LEU A 255 -6.53 -2.54 20.51
C LEU A 255 -6.43 -2.18 22.00
N THR A 256 -5.23 -1.88 22.44
CA THR A 256 -4.99 -1.15 23.70
C THR A 256 -4.96 0.37 23.42
N PRO A 257 -5.06 1.24 24.46
CA PRO A 257 -4.83 2.66 24.28
C PRO A 257 -3.46 2.92 23.63
N THR A 258 -3.43 3.78 22.61
CA THR A 258 -2.22 4.05 21.84
C THR A 258 -1.17 4.80 22.65
N VAL A 259 0.10 4.47 22.42
CA VAL A 259 1.25 5.23 22.90
C VAL A 259 1.71 6.17 21.78
N VAL A 260 1.84 7.45 22.11
CA VAL A 260 2.20 8.51 21.16
C VAL A 260 3.69 8.75 21.15
N TYR A 261 4.30 8.74 19.96
CA TYR A 261 5.70 9.07 19.76
C TYR A 261 5.82 10.33 18.89
N SER A 262 6.36 11.41 19.46
CA SER A 262 6.63 12.64 18.72
C SER A 262 8.01 12.56 18.06
N LEU A 263 8.05 12.64 16.74
CA LEU A 263 9.29 12.51 15.96
C LEU A 263 9.82 13.87 15.45
N GLY A 264 9.16 14.97 15.82
CA GLY A 264 9.61 16.34 15.48
C GLY A 264 9.37 16.75 14.02
N MET A 265 8.57 15.99 13.31
CA MET A 265 8.23 16.26 11.90
C MET A 265 6.73 16.57 11.77
N ALA A 266 6.26 17.12 10.66
CA ALA A 266 4.86 17.48 10.47
C ALA A 266 4.15 16.55 9.48
N ASP A 267 2.91 16.18 9.76
CA ASP A 267 2.01 15.38 8.91
C ASP A 267 2.54 14.00 8.56
N ALA A 268 2.70 13.13 9.55
CA ALA A 268 2.92 11.70 9.31
C ALA A 268 1.68 11.10 8.63
N ASN A 269 1.72 10.91 7.33
CA ASN A 269 0.56 10.40 6.59
C ASN A 269 0.57 8.87 6.52
N ASN A 270 1.48 8.29 5.77
CA ASN A 270 1.60 6.84 5.67
C ASN A 270 2.78 6.32 6.45
N VAL A 271 2.61 5.12 6.97
CA VAL A 271 3.63 4.39 7.72
C VAL A 271 3.85 3.01 7.10
N ARG A 272 5.10 2.57 7.08
CA ARG A 272 5.48 1.20 6.66
C ARG A 272 6.68 0.73 7.45
N LEU A 273 6.57 -0.47 8.02
CA LEU A 273 7.72 -1.14 8.62
C LEU A 273 8.66 -1.68 7.54
N SER A 274 9.95 -1.66 7.81
CA SER A 274 10.93 -2.39 7.02
C SER A 274 10.64 -3.89 7.06
N PRO A 275 11.15 -4.71 6.10
CA PRO A 275 10.92 -6.15 6.11
C PRO A 275 11.41 -6.87 7.38
N ASP A 276 12.45 -6.38 8.04
CA ASP A 276 12.99 -6.88 9.30
C ASP A 276 12.40 -6.18 10.54
N GLU A 277 11.53 -5.20 10.31
CA GLU A 277 10.85 -4.42 11.35
C GLU A 277 11.79 -3.63 12.27
N SER A 278 13.00 -3.34 11.82
CA SER A 278 13.93 -2.50 12.57
C SER A 278 13.71 -1.00 12.32
N LEU A 279 13.05 -0.65 11.22
CA LEU A 279 12.74 0.72 10.83
C LEU A 279 11.25 0.89 10.55
N LEU A 280 10.76 2.06 10.87
CA LEU A 280 9.45 2.56 10.48
C LEU A 280 9.64 3.73 9.52
N TYR A 281 9.17 3.60 8.29
CA TYR A 281 9.18 4.65 7.29
C TYR A 281 7.89 5.45 7.35
N ILE A 282 8.02 6.77 7.17
CA ILE A 282 6.92 7.71 7.36
C ILE A 282 6.98 8.76 6.25
N THR A 283 5.87 8.99 5.55
CA THR A 283 5.74 10.11 4.62
C THR A 283 5.27 11.36 5.35
N ASN A 284 5.98 12.47 5.17
CA ASN A 284 5.69 13.75 5.82
C ASN A 284 5.12 14.73 4.79
N ASN A 285 3.81 14.75 4.67
CA ASN A 285 3.12 15.46 3.60
C ASN A 285 3.45 16.95 3.49
N LYS A 286 3.36 17.69 4.58
CA LYS A 286 3.59 19.14 4.55
C LYS A 286 5.02 19.53 4.22
N GLN A 287 5.96 18.64 4.52
CA GLN A 287 7.39 18.93 4.33
C GLN A 287 7.92 18.37 3.02
N GLY A 288 7.19 17.47 2.38
CA GLY A 288 7.66 16.78 1.19
C GLY A 288 8.88 15.90 1.43
N THR A 289 8.96 15.30 2.61
CA THR A 289 10.09 14.47 3.04
C THR A 289 9.62 13.08 3.43
N VAL A 290 10.56 12.17 3.52
CA VAL A 290 10.34 10.85 4.12
C VAL A 290 11.25 10.70 5.33
N SER A 291 10.74 10.07 6.37
CA SER A 291 11.50 9.75 7.59
C SER A 291 11.69 8.25 7.72
N ALA A 292 12.76 7.87 8.38
CA ALA A 292 12.93 6.56 8.96
C ALA A 292 13.12 6.73 10.47
N ALA A 293 12.26 6.10 11.26
CA ALA A 293 12.40 5.99 12.71
C ALA A 293 12.89 4.58 13.06
N PHE A 294 13.62 4.44 14.15
CA PHE A 294 13.96 3.12 14.67
C PHE A 294 12.75 2.53 15.40
N PHE A 295 12.44 1.29 15.09
CA PHE A 295 11.34 0.56 15.73
C PHE A 295 11.88 -0.61 16.55
N ASP A 296 11.45 -0.68 17.79
CA ASP A 296 11.74 -1.81 18.68
C ASP A 296 10.54 -2.77 18.70
N LYS A 297 10.64 -3.84 17.95
CA LYS A 297 9.56 -4.84 17.85
C LYS A 297 9.27 -5.61 19.14
N ALA A 298 10.16 -5.56 20.14
CA ALA A 298 9.93 -6.22 21.43
C ALA A 298 9.02 -5.38 22.33
N THR A 299 9.06 -4.06 22.20
CA THR A 299 8.33 -3.13 23.08
C THR A 299 7.31 -2.26 22.36
N GLY A 300 7.32 -2.25 21.00
CA GLY A 300 6.56 -1.27 20.20
C GLY A 300 7.15 0.14 20.28
N GLY A 301 8.36 0.31 20.85
CA GLY A 301 9.01 1.60 21.01
C GLY A 301 9.43 2.20 19.67
N VAL A 302 9.19 3.51 19.49
CA VAL A 302 9.62 4.27 18.31
C VAL A 302 10.55 5.40 18.74
N SER A 303 11.69 5.51 18.08
CA SER A 303 12.65 6.59 18.32
C SER A 303 13.09 7.26 17.02
N PRO A 304 13.41 8.57 17.05
CA PRO A 304 13.84 9.29 15.87
C PRO A 304 15.07 8.65 15.22
N GLY A 305 15.07 8.62 13.88
CA GLY A 305 16.20 8.17 13.07
C GLY A 305 16.66 9.28 12.13
N CYS A 306 16.33 9.21 10.85
CA CYS A 306 16.75 10.17 9.85
C CYS A 306 15.56 10.67 8.98
N VAL A 307 15.79 11.82 8.33
CA VAL A 307 14.83 12.45 7.41
C VAL A 307 15.56 12.72 6.10
N SER A 308 14.88 12.53 4.97
CA SER A 308 15.41 12.92 3.67
C SER A 308 15.43 14.43 3.51
N ASP A 309 16.17 14.92 2.52
CA ASP A 309 15.89 16.24 1.94
C ASP A 309 14.46 16.23 1.34
N VAL A 310 13.97 17.43 1.00
CA VAL A 310 12.71 17.58 0.27
C VAL A 310 12.83 16.83 -1.06
N LEU A 311 11.91 15.91 -1.32
CA LEU A 311 11.92 15.11 -2.53
C LEU A 311 11.65 16.00 -3.76
N ARG A 312 12.34 15.71 -4.87
CA ARG A 312 12.35 16.59 -6.06
C ARG A 312 11.01 16.70 -6.78
N GLY A 313 10.16 15.67 -6.68
CA GLY A 313 8.81 15.70 -7.22
C GLY A 313 7.81 16.48 -6.36
N PHE A 314 8.21 16.85 -5.15
CA PHE A 314 7.37 17.62 -4.25
C PHE A 314 7.12 19.03 -4.79
N ASN A 315 5.87 19.35 -4.99
CA ASN A 315 5.44 20.68 -5.41
C ASN A 315 4.18 21.09 -4.65
N SER A 316 4.28 21.23 -3.35
CA SER A 316 3.14 21.43 -2.44
C SER A 316 2.02 20.40 -2.58
N GLY A 317 2.31 19.27 -3.21
CA GLY A 317 1.43 18.12 -3.33
C GLY A 317 1.41 17.29 -2.04
N TRP A 318 0.75 16.16 -2.11
CA TRP A 318 0.59 15.26 -0.98
C TRP A 318 1.29 13.93 -1.28
N PHE A 319 2.06 13.41 -0.31
CA PHE A 319 2.56 12.04 -0.37
C PHE A 319 1.56 11.12 0.34
N TYR A 320 1.07 10.11 -0.35
CA TYR A 320 -0.02 9.31 0.19
C TYR A 320 0.35 7.87 0.52
N ASP A 321 1.40 7.33 -0.07
CA ASP A 321 1.81 5.97 0.25
C ASP A 321 3.33 5.78 0.12
N ALA A 322 3.83 4.76 0.81
CA ALA A 322 5.21 4.34 0.73
C ALA A 322 5.27 2.82 0.56
N GLY A 323 5.73 2.38 -0.59
CA GLY A 323 6.07 0.98 -0.82
C GLY A 323 7.53 0.74 -0.52
N ILE A 324 7.85 -0.33 0.20
CA ILE A 324 9.22 -0.65 0.59
C ILE A 324 9.68 -1.88 -0.17
N ILE A 325 10.77 -1.72 -0.93
CA ILE A 325 11.50 -2.82 -1.51
C ILE A 325 12.93 -2.72 -1.00
N THR A 326 13.36 -3.69 -0.19
CA THR A 326 14.73 -3.76 0.29
C THR A 326 15.50 -4.83 -0.48
N ALA A 327 16.76 -4.53 -0.82
CA ALA A 327 17.65 -5.49 -1.45
C ALA A 327 18.10 -6.59 -0.48
N SER A 328 17.95 -6.38 0.84
CA SER A 328 18.26 -7.36 1.88
C SER A 328 17.27 -7.22 3.04
N ASN A 329 16.97 -8.33 3.70
CA ASN A 329 16.14 -8.34 4.92
C ASN A 329 16.90 -7.85 6.17
N SER A 330 18.02 -7.16 6.01
CA SER A 330 18.95 -6.88 7.10
C SER A 330 18.86 -5.48 7.69
N GLY A 331 17.87 -4.65 7.34
CA GLY A 331 17.72 -3.29 7.89
C GLY A 331 18.92 -2.35 7.69
N THR A 332 19.93 -2.80 6.92
CA THR A 332 21.16 -2.04 6.70
C THR A 332 21.16 -1.22 5.43
N GLY A 333 20.16 -1.42 4.58
CA GLY A 333 20.03 -0.69 3.33
C GLY A 333 18.91 -1.22 2.45
N GLY A 334 18.56 -0.45 1.43
CA GLY A 334 17.51 -0.81 0.49
C GLY A 334 16.97 0.40 -0.26
N ALA A 335 15.78 0.23 -0.80
CA ALA A 335 15.06 1.28 -1.50
C ALA A 335 13.68 1.50 -0.88
N LEU A 336 13.30 2.75 -0.76
CA LEU A 336 11.94 3.18 -0.47
C LEU A 336 11.38 3.83 -1.73
N PHE A 337 10.17 3.45 -2.11
CA PHE A 337 9.44 4.04 -3.21
C PHE A 337 8.24 4.79 -2.65
N VAL A 338 8.08 6.04 -3.07
CA VAL A 338 7.09 6.96 -2.53
C VAL A 338 6.23 7.47 -3.67
N ALA A 339 4.92 7.27 -3.56
CA ALA A 339 3.97 7.88 -4.48
C ALA A 339 3.91 9.39 -4.23
N GLU A 340 4.01 10.18 -5.28
CA GLU A 340 3.94 11.63 -5.25
C GLU A 340 2.74 12.11 -6.07
N ASP A 341 1.84 12.84 -5.41
CA ASP A 341 0.70 13.50 -6.04
C ASP A 341 0.96 15.01 -6.10
N GLY A 342 1.83 15.40 -7.01
CA GLY A 342 2.19 16.80 -7.26
C GLY A 342 1.58 17.33 -8.55
N LEU A 343 2.23 18.31 -9.18
CA LEU A 343 1.84 18.81 -10.52
C LEU A 343 1.91 17.70 -11.58
N GLN A 344 2.72 16.70 -11.34
CA GLN A 344 2.85 15.51 -12.16
C GLN A 344 3.00 14.32 -11.21
N SER A 345 2.12 13.35 -11.37
CA SER A 345 2.24 12.09 -10.63
C SER A 345 3.58 11.41 -10.92
N ALA A 346 4.25 10.98 -9.86
CA ALA A 346 5.58 10.38 -9.96
C ALA A 346 5.84 9.39 -8.82
N ILE A 347 6.90 8.62 -8.94
CA ILE A 347 7.41 7.76 -7.88
C ILE A 347 8.80 8.23 -7.50
N ALA A 348 8.96 8.74 -6.30
CA ALA A 348 10.29 9.00 -5.76
C ALA A 348 10.96 7.69 -5.36
N THR A 349 12.25 7.63 -5.63
CA THR A 349 13.11 6.51 -5.28
C THR A 349 14.17 6.98 -4.30
N VAL A 350 14.12 6.47 -3.07
CA VAL A 350 14.98 6.88 -1.98
C VAL A 350 15.88 5.72 -1.57
N ASN A 351 17.18 5.93 -1.59
CA ASN A 351 18.16 4.99 -1.08
C ASN A 351 18.25 5.09 0.45
N ILE A 352 18.24 3.95 1.11
CA ILE A 352 18.30 3.82 2.56
C ILE A 352 19.66 3.21 2.92
N SER A 353 20.33 3.80 3.88
CA SER A 353 21.55 3.24 4.47
C SER A 353 21.51 3.36 6.00
N VAL A 354 21.81 2.27 6.69
CA VAL A 354 21.86 2.23 8.15
C VAL A 354 23.21 1.67 8.58
N SER A 355 23.91 2.39 9.43
CA SER A 355 25.22 1.98 9.95
C SER A 355 25.45 2.57 11.34
N GLY A 356 25.87 1.75 12.31
CA GLY A 356 26.26 2.20 13.64
C GLY A 356 25.16 2.93 14.42
N GLY A 357 23.89 2.58 14.21
CA GLY A 357 22.76 3.24 14.88
C GLY A 357 22.37 4.59 14.25
N THR A 358 22.95 4.94 13.11
CA THR A 358 22.55 6.11 12.30
C THR A 358 21.97 5.65 10.99
N CYS A 359 21.04 6.43 10.45
CA CYS A 359 20.48 6.18 9.10
C CYS A 359 20.66 7.41 8.20
N THR A 360 20.60 7.18 6.90
CA THR A 360 20.50 8.23 5.87
C THR A 360 19.46 7.83 4.85
N LEU A 361 18.72 8.83 4.37
CA LEU A 361 17.76 8.72 3.29
C LEU A 361 18.19 9.69 2.19
N THR A 362 18.51 9.17 1.01
CA THR A 362 19.01 9.98 -0.11
C THR A 362 18.19 9.67 -1.35
N GLU A 363 17.56 10.67 -1.92
CA GLU A 363 16.84 10.51 -3.18
C GLU A 363 17.81 10.17 -4.32
N ALA A 364 17.48 9.11 -5.08
CA ALA A 364 18.33 8.66 -6.19
C ALA A 364 18.41 9.70 -7.31
N PRO A 365 19.54 9.80 -8.04
CA PRO A 365 19.75 10.86 -9.05
C PRO A 365 18.72 10.92 -10.18
N ASN A 366 18.17 9.76 -10.58
CA ASN A 366 17.15 9.61 -11.61
C ASN A 366 15.71 9.56 -11.09
N SER A 367 15.51 9.84 -9.82
CA SER A 367 14.20 10.10 -9.19
C SER A 367 13.79 11.57 -9.43
N PRO A 368 12.49 11.90 -9.40
CA PRO A 368 11.37 10.97 -9.42
C PRO A 368 11.15 10.37 -10.81
N VAL A 369 10.55 9.19 -10.86
CA VAL A 369 10.13 8.55 -12.12
C VAL A 369 8.70 8.98 -12.41
N PRO A 370 8.43 9.70 -13.52
CA PRO A 370 7.08 10.16 -13.83
C PRO A 370 6.12 9.01 -14.11
N ASP A 371 4.91 9.09 -13.58
CA ASP A 371 3.81 8.23 -13.97
C ASP A 371 2.80 8.99 -14.80
N LEU A 372 2.99 8.99 -16.11
CA LEU A 372 2.14 9.70 -17.07
C LEU A 372 0.75 9.06 -17.24
N SER A 373 0.54 7.87 -16.68
CA SER A 373 -0.77 7.20 -16.68
C SER A 373 -1.64 7.70 -15.54
N SER A 374 -1.03 8.15 -14.45
CA SER A 374 -1.72 8.61 -13.26
C SER A 374 -2.16 10.06 -13.36
N GLN A 375 -3.32 10.35 -12.78
CA GLN A 375 -3.81 11.71 -12.57
C GLN A 375 -3.59 12.18 -11.12
N ALA A 376 -3.55 11.22 -10.19
CA ALA A 376 -3.25 11.46 -8.79
C ALA A 376 -2.65 10.18 -8.19
N LEU A 377 -1.35 10.01 -8.31
CA LEU A 377 -0.68 8.83 -7.79
C LEU A 377 -0.61 8.90 -6.27
N ARG A 378 -1.39 8.07 -5.60
CA ARG A 378 -1.50 8.04 -4.14
C ARG A 378 -1.26 6.67 -3.54
N SER A 379 -1.16 5.64 -4.37
CA SER A 379 -1.16 4.26 -3.91
C SER A 379 -0.18 3.43 -4.70
N LEU A 380 0.69 2.73 -4.00
CA LEU A 380 1.59 1.74 -4.58
C LEU A 380 1.86 0.58 -3.62
N VAL A 381 2.22 -0.56 -4.17
CA VAL A 381 2.69 -1.73 -3.43
C VAL A 381 3.98 -2.26 -4.01
N GLY A 382 4.84 -2.80 -3.17
CA GLY A 382 6.07 -3.47 -3.58
C GLY A 382 5.89 -4.99 -3.67
N TYR A 383 6.64 -5.62 -4.57
CA TYR A 383 6.75 -7.07 -4.68
C TYR A 383 8.23 -7.49 -4.56
N PRO A 384 8.57 -8.57 -3.84
CA PRO A 384 7.65 -9.36 -3.02
C PRO A 384 7.03 -8.53 -1.89
N PRO A 385 5.78 -8.84 -1.53
CA PRO A 385 5.16 -8.20 -0.38
C PRO A 385 5.91 -8.60 0.89
N ARG A 386 5.80 -7.79 1.94
CA ARG A 386 6.22 -8.21 3.28
C ARG A 386 5.46 -9.49 3.62
N ALA A 387 6.17 -10.54 4.04
CA ALA A 387 5.53 -11.78 4.44
C ALA A 387 4.69 -11.55 5.71
N PHE A 388 3.42 -11.89 5.66
CA PHE A 388 2.50 -11.91 6.80
C PHE A 388 2.18 -13.36 7.15
#